data_7cfb321afc4322203056dbb80bb6748d
#
_entry.id   7cfb321afc4322203056dbb80bb6748d
#
_cell.length_a   1.000
_cell.length_b   1.000
_cell.length_c   1.000
_cell.angle_alpha   90.00
_cell.angle_beta   90.00
_cell.angle_gamma   90.00
#
_symmetry.space_group_name_H-M   'P 1'
#
loop_
_entity.id
_entity.type
_entity.pdbx_description
1 polymer ?
#
loop_
_entity_poly.entity_id
_entity_poly.type
_entity_poly.pdbx_seq_one_letter_code
_entity_poly.pdbx_strand_id
1 'polypeptide(L)'
;MIVTATILLTVATLAVAVNPQKVGSFPVKNAAFTNIYRTFDKKTNKTSYDLLITSFDAVPFSTDYAYIVRDVGRYMENVGAIKPQTLTDKVTWPNEISGVPQNVFNTSMVAIPDGFLVPFKTKGGIKLVNISGSAFGAPVLITEESGEDWFYHRVQWVDMDNDGDYDALTCRARKPLFGSEEGELLWYENPSTPTVRPGWTPHVIAKGPDVYFEYYRLNTPNGNKSCIFTAQFFTKSLSVYWTESGNWLNSDDVKSRIIDNTTGAVFDVTVNDIGNDGSLDLLVTTNNAANGSVLAYEIPPDFRTGAFPRHLLASGFKPRTQGMGKGAPGSAYPIKYIVPPYKRPFIVSGDDDGRAYVLLCTSYDWTYNLSPFLDVGQGTVGQITVEDVNEDYKLDIFVPAYNQGLVHVYQYNP
;
A
#
# COMPACT_ATOMS: atom_id res chain seq x y z
N MET A 1 -31.58 8.51 60.84
CA MET A 1 -30.96 9.22 59.71
C MET A 1 -29.75 8.41 59.32
N ILE A 2 -29.90 7.53 58.28
CA ILE A 2 -28.84 6.65 57.79
C ILE A 2 -28.25 7.34 56.59
N VAL A 3 -26.97 7.71 56.65
CA VAL A 3 -26.23 8.30 55.56
C VAL A 3 -25.62 7.14 54.78
N THR A 4 -26.13 6.89 53.58
CA THR A 4 -25.56 5.91 52.64
C THR A 4 -24.45 6.61 51.86
N ALA A 5 -23.20 6.26 52.15
CA ALA A 5 -22.05 6.70 51.33
C ALA A 5 -21.95 5.84 50.09
N THR A 6 -22.21 6.42 48.93
CA THR A 6 -21.96 5.80 47.61
C THR A 6 -20.49 5.99 47.28
N ILE A 7 -19.71 4.90 47.33
CA ILE A 7 -18.33 4.88 46.86
C ILE A 7 -18.38 4.71 45.32
N LEU A 8 -18.08 5.77 44.57
CA LEU A 8 -17.80 5.69 43.14
C LEU A 8 -16.41 5.10 42.97
N LEU A 9 -16.34 3.83 42.59
CA LEU A 9 -15.10 3.21 42.12
C LEU A 9 -14.88 3.66 40.68
N THR A 10 -14.04 4.65 40.43
CA THR A 10 -13.49 4.95 39.10
C THR A 10 -12.41 3.91 38.80
N VAL A 11 -12.77 2.89 38.04
CA VAL A 11 -11.78 1.99 37.42
C VAL A 11 -11.14 2.76 36.28
N ALA A 12 -9.99 3.40 36.54
CA ALA A 12 -9.10 3.87 35.49
C ALA A 12 -8.42 2.63 34.90
N THR A 13 -8.98 2.09 33.86
CA THR A 13 -8.24 1.16 33.01
C THR A 13 -7.13 1.95 32.32
N LEU A 14 -5.92 1.86 32.84
CA LEU A 14 -4.72 2.20 32.08
C LEU A 14 -4.70 1.23 30.89
N ALA A 15 -5.08 1.70 29.72
CA ALA A 15 -4.75 1.02 28.48
C ALA A 15 -3.22 1.05 28.36
N VAL A 16 -2.57 -0.02 28.77
CA VAL A 16 -1.17 -0.23 28.47
C VAL A 16 -1.10 -0.38 26.96
N ALA A 17 -0.49 0.59 26.29
CA ALA A 17 -0.21 0.49 24.86
C ALA A 17 0.63 -0.76 24.63
N VAL A 18 0.00 -1.83 24.14
CA VAL A 18 0.71 -3.09 23.88
C VAL A 18 1.46 -2.91 22.57
N ASN A 19 2.78 -2.83 22.64
CA ASN A 19 3.62 -2.83 21.45
C ASN A 19 3.56 -4.21 20.75
N PRO A 20 3.66 -4.26 19.42
CA PRO A 20 3.78 -5.52 18.70
C PRO A 20 4.90 -6.40 19.27
N GLN A 21 4.62 -7.68 19.49
CA GLN A 21 5.57 -8.64 20.05
C GLN A 21 6.22 -9.42 18.92
N LYS A 22 7.56 -9.48 18.90
CA LYS A 22 8.29 -10.25 17.89
C LYS A 22 8.08 -11.75 18.10
N VAL A 23 7.58 -12.44 17.07
CA VAL A 23 7.40 -13.90 17.08
C VAL A 23 8.48 -14.64 16.30
N GLY A 24 9.19 -13.96 15.39
CA GLY A 24 10.31 -14.56 14.67
C GLY A 24 10.80 -13.73 13.49
N SER A 25 11.62 -14.37 12.67
CA SER A 25 12.06 -13.83 11.38
C SER A 25 12.50 -14.97 10.46
N PHE A 26 12.48 -14.71 9.15
CA PHE A 26 12.97 -15.64 8.14
C PHE A 26 13.77 -14.89 7.06
N PRO A 27 14.73 -15.57 6.38
CA PRO A 27 15.64 -14.91 5.44
C PRO A 27 14.96 -14.64 4.09
N VAL A 28 15.08 -13.40 3.62
CA VAL A 28 14.82 -12.97 2.23
C VAL A 28 15.80 -11.84 1.93
N LYS A 29 16.80 -12.12 1.07
CA LYS A 29 17.79 -11.10 0.69
C LYS A 29 17.09 -9.88 0.10
N ASN A 30 17.39 -8.69 0.60
CA ASN A 30 16.86 -7.41 0.10
C ASN A 30 15.32 -7.38 -0.02
N ALA A 31 14.59 -7.98 0.93
CA ALA A 31 13.13 -7.92 0.98
C ALA A 31 12.66 -6.46 1.04
N ALA A 32 11.77 -6.07 0.13
CA ALA A 32 11.35 -4.68 -0.04
C ALA A 32 9.86 -4.46 0.18
N PHE A 33 9.01 -5.23 -0.47
CA PHE A 33 7.56 -5.13 -0.33
C PHE A 33 7.00 -6.48 0.11
N THR A 34 6.03 -6.42 1.02
CA THR A 34 5.22 -7.59 1.40
C THR A 34 3.75 -7.29 1.15
N ASN A 35 2.97 -8.32 0.83
CA ASN A 35 1.52 -8.22 0.70
C ASN A 35 0.88 -9.58 0.98
N ILE A 36 -0.41 -9.62 1.30
CA ILE A 36 -1.18 -10.85 1.47
C ILE A 36 -2.10 -11.06 0.26
N TYR A 37 -2.00 -12.23 -0.34
CA TYR A 37 -2.98 -12.74 -1.28
C TYR A 37 -3.95 -13.66 -0.56
N ARG A 38 -5.19 -13.21 -0.44
CA ARG A 38 -6.26 -13.96 0.22
C ARG A 38 -7.07 -14.74 -0.81
N THR A 39 -7.26 -16.04 -0.57
CA THR A 39 -8.15 -16.88 -1.37
C THR A 39 -9.18 -17.55 -0.47
N PHE A 40 -10.42 -17.62 -0.94
CA PHE A 40 -11.50 -18.29 -0.24
C PHE A 40 -11.93 -19.55 -1.01
N ASP A 41 -11.77 -20.71 -0.39
CA ASP A 41 -12.24 -21.98 -0.95
C ASP A 41 -13.69 -22.24 -0.51
N LYS A 42 -14.62 -22.06 -1.44
CA LYS A 42 -16.05 -22.30 -1.19
C LYS A 42 -16.39 -23.74 -0.82
N LYS A 43 -15.56 -24.74 -1.19
CA LYS A 43 -15.81 -26.16 -0.89
C LYS A 43 -15.46 -26.50 0.55
N THR A 44 -14.37 -25.95 1.05
CA THR A 44 -13.90 -26.20 2.42
C THR A 44 -14.35 -25.12 3.39
N ASN A 45 -14.94 -24.01 2.90
CA ASN A 45 -15.30 -22.82 3.67
C ASN A 45 -14.11 -22.25 4.47
N LYS A 46 -12.91 -22.26 3.86
CA LYS A 46 -11.68 -21.77 4.48
C LYS A 46 -11.05 -20.65 3.66
N THR A 47 -10.52 -19.67 4.37
CA THR A 47 -9.63 -18.68 3.79
C THR A 47 -8.19 -19.17 3.87
N SER A 48 -7.40 -18.94 2.85
CA SER A 48 -5.97 -19.16 2.81
C SER A 48 -5.26 -17.83 2.56
N TYR A 49 -4.14 -17.62 3.23
CA TYR A 49 -3.36 -16.39 3.19
C TYR A 49 -1.96 -16.71 2.68
N ASP A 50 -1.68 -16.33 1.44
CA ASP A 50 -0.36 -16.44 0.85
C ASP A 50 0.40 -15.12 1.03
N LEU A 51 1.61 -15.16 1.59
CA LEU A 51 2.47 -13.99 1.71
C LEU A 51 3.29 -13.83 0.42
N LEU A 52 3.13 -12.69 -0.22
CA LEU A 52 3.87 -12.26 -1.39
C LEU A 52 5.02 -11.34 -0.95
N ILE A 53 6.20 -11.49 -1.57
CA ILE A 53 7.38 -10.70 -1.21
C ILE A 53 8.14 -10.32 -2.48
N THR A 54 8.53 -9.05 -2.61
CA THR A 54 9.46 -8.63 -3.65
C THR A 54 10.83 -8.32 -3.08
N SER A 55 11.84 -8.51 -3.92
CA SER A 55 13.25 -8.34 -3.58
C SER A 55 14.00 -7.79 -4.78
N PHE A 56 14.75 -6.74 -4.60
CA PHE A 56 15.57 -6.14 -5.64
C PHE A 56 16.93 -5.70 -5.08
N ASP A 57 17.89 -5.51 -5.98
CA ASP A 57 19.24 -5.03 -5.64
C ASP A 57 19.59 -3.83 -6.53
N ALA A 58 20.06 -2.73 -5.93
CA ALA A 58 20.50 -1.53 -6.65
C ALA A 58 21.79 -1.73 -7.47
N VAL A 59 22.44 -2.88 -7.34
CA VAL A 59 23.62 -3.20 -8.13
C VAL A 59 23.21 -3.44 -9.60
N PRO A 60 23.86 -2.77 -10.57
CA PRO A 60 23.61 -3.01 -11.99
C PRO A 60 23.71 -4.49 -12.35
N PHE A 61 22.80 -4.96 -13.21
CA PHE A 61 22.74 -6.35 -13.70
C PHE A 61 22.49 -7.44 -12.62
N SER A 62 22.20 -7.07 -11.37
CA SER A 62 21.72 -8.02 -10.37
C SER A 62 20.37 -8.60 -10.76
N THR A 63 20.12 -9.85 -10.37
CA THR A 63 18.82 -10.49 -10.53
C THR A 63 17.90 -10.10 -9.38
N ASP A 64 16.70 -9.69 -9.71
CA ASP A 64 15.63 -9.35 -8.78
C ASP A 64 14.59 -10.48 -8.75
N TYR A 65 13.81 -10.56 -7.68
CA TYR A 65 12.92 -11.69 -7.45
C TYR A 65 11.56 -11.28 -6.90
N ALA A 66 10.55 -12.07 -7.22
CA ALA A 66 9.32 -12.16 -6.45
C ALA A 66 9.22 -13.55 -5.81
N TYR A 67 8.72 -13.59 -4.58
CA TYR A 67 8.55 -14.81 -3.79
C TYR A 67 7.12 -14.94 -3.29
N ILE A 68 6.77 -16.19 -2.92
CA ILE A 68 5.51 -16.53 -2.29
C ILE A 68 5.74 -17.51 -1.13
N VAL A 69 5.02 -17.32 -0.05
CA VAL A 69 4.87 -18.29 1.04
C VAL A 69 3.41 -18.72 1.08
N ARG A 70 3.13 -19.95 0.67
CA ARG A 70 1.79 -20.49 0.66
C ARG A 70 1.28 -20.72 2.09
N ASP A 71 0.01 -20.31 2.33
CA ASP A 71 -0.67 -20.57 3.60
C ASP A 71 0.22 -20.18 4.79
N VAL A 72 0.64 -18.90 4.82
CA VAL A 72 1.63 -18.40 5.77
C VAL A 72 1.18 -18.53 7.23
N GLY A 73 -0.12 -18.53 7.48
CA GLY A 73 -0.72 -18.67 8.82
C GLY A 73 -0.26 -19.92 9.56
N ARG A 74 -0.02 -21.04 8.85
CA ARG A 74 0.47 -22.29 9.47
C ARG A 74 1.85 -22.19 10.13
N TYR A 75 2.59 -21.14 9.85
CA TYR A 75 3.94 -20.95 10.38
C TYR A 75 4.00 -20.00 11.58
N MET A 76 2.89 -19.44 12.04
CA MET A 76 2.91 -18.40 13.08
C MET A 76 3.46 -18.93 14.42
N GLU A 77 3.36 -20.23 14.71
CA GLU A 77 4.02 -20.86 15.86
C GLU A 77 5.52 -21.16 15.63
N ASN A 78 5.98 -21.16 14.37
CA ASN A 78 7.38 -21.45 14.02
C ASN A 78 7.80 -20.67 12.76
N VAL A 79 7.87 -19.34 12.89
CA VAL A 79 8.22 -18.41 11.80
C VAL A 79 9.57 -18.73 11.17
N GLY A 80 10.54 -19.24 11.95
CA GLY A 80 11.87 -19.64 11.44
C GLY A 80 11.85 -20.81 10.44
N ALA A 81 10.75 -21.57 10.36
CA ALA A 81 10.58 -22.65 9.38
C ALA A 81 10.10 -22.15 8.00
N ILE A 82 9.75 -20.87 7.87
CA ILE A 82 9.31 -20.29 6.59
C ILE A 82 10.44 -20.36 5.57
N LYS A 83 10.13 -20.93 4.41
CA LYS A 83 11.00 -20.98 3.23
C LYS A 83 10.24 -20.40 2.04
N PRO A 84 10.44 -19.14 1.68
CA PRO A 84 9.80 -18.55 0.52
C PRO A 84 10.16 -19.31 -0.77
N GLN A 85 9.17 -19.52 -1.62
CA GLN A 85 9.34 -20.11 -2.93
C GLN A 85 9.56 -18.99 -3.94
N THR A 86 10.53 -19.13 -4.85
CA THR A 86 10.70 -18.20 -5.96
C THR A 86 9.50 -18.28 -6.87
N LEU A 87 8.77 -17.19 -6.98
CA LEU A 87 7.66 -17.03 -7.92
C LEU A 87 8.19 -16.74 -9.33
N THR A 88 9.11 -15.79 -9.44
CA THR A 88 9.81 -15.46 -10.69
C THR A 88 11.07 -14.65 -10.43
N ASP A 89 12.03 -14.78 -11.36
CA ASP A 89 13.25 -13.96 -11.49
C ASP A 89 13.22 -13.07 -12.75
N LYS A 90 12.08 -13.03 -13.45
CA LYS A 90 11.88 -12.27 -14.70
C LYS A 90 11.23 -10.91 -14.42
N VAL A 91 11.74 -10.23 -13.39
CA VAL A 91 11.31 -8.91 -12.95
C VAL A 91 12.54 -8.00 -12.82
N THR A 92 12.32 -6.69 -12.88
CA THR A 92 13.37 -5.69 -12.75
C THR A 92 12.93 -4.66 -11.73
N TRP A 93 13.57 -4.61 -10.56
CA TRP A 93 13.14 -3.74 -9.47
C TRP A 93 11.63 -3.86 -9.20
N PRO A 94 11.15 -5.06 -8.78
CA PRO A 94 9.73 -5.27 -8.52
C PRO A 94 9.27 -4.44 -7.33
N ASN A 95 8.18 -3.71 -7.52
CA ASN A 95 7.57 -2.84 -6.52
C ASN A 95 6.44 -3.58 -5.79
N GLU A 96 5.29 -2.93 -5.53
CA GLU A 96 4.18 -3.52 -4.80
C GLU A 96 3.57 -4.70 -5.57
N ILE A 97 3.80 -5.92 -5.07
CA ILE A 97 3.16 -7.12 -5.61
C ILE A 97 1.77 -7.28 -4.99
N SER A 98 0.77 -7.59 -5.79
CA SER A 98 -0.61 -7.71 -5.31
C SER A 98 -1.38 -8.86 -5.99
N GLY A 99 -2.42 -9.33 -5.32
CA GLY A 99 -3.33 -10.32 -5.91
C GLY A 99 -4.24 -9.69 -6.98
N VAL A 100 -4.43 -10.42 -8.07
CA VAL A 100 -5.48 -10.12 -9.04
C VAL A 100 -6.79 -10.70 -8.54
N PRO A 101 -7.92 -9.96 -8.53
CA PRO A 101 -9.22 -10.51 -8.16
C PRO A 101 -9.55 -11.75 -8.99
N GLN A 102 -10.02 -12.82 -8.35
CA GLN A 102 -10.23 -14.11 -9.02
C GLN A 102 -11.21 -14.06 -10.19
N ASN A 103 -12.16 -13.12 -10.15
CA ASN A 103 -13.15 -12.95 -11.21
C ASN A 103 -12.59 -12.31 -12.49
N VAL A 104 -11.39 -11.73 -12.47
CA VAL A 104 -10.75 -11.16 -13.67
C VAL A 104 -10.41 -12.26 -14.68
N PHE A 105 -9.76 -13.35 -14.20
CA PHE A 105 -9.32 -14.45 -15.09
C PHE A 105 -9.85 -15.82 -14.65
N ASN A 106 -10.75 -15.90 -13.67
CA ASN A 106 -11.24 -17.15 -13.08
C ASN A 106 -10.13 -18.10 -12.59
N THR A 107 -8.98 -17.54 -12.24
CA THR A 107 -7.80 -18.27 -11.75
C THR A 107 -7.02 -17.39 -10.76
N SER A 108 -6.19 -18.01 -9.93
CA SER A 108 -5.35 -17.28 -8.98
C SER A 108 -4.14 -16.68 -9.69
N MET A 109 -4.04 -15.35 -9.68
CA MET A 109 -2.95 -14.61 -10.29
C MET A 109 -2.44 -13.51 -9.39
N VAL A 110 -1.21 -13.10 -9.60
CA VAL A 110 -0.61 -11.92 -8.99
C VAL A 110 -0.12 -10.95 -10.05
N ALA A 111 -0.19 -9.67 -9.73
CA ALA A 111 0.34 -8.57 -10.52
C ALA A 111 1.64 -8.07 -9.89
N ILE A 112 2.66 -7.85 -10.70
CA ILE A 112 3.97 -7.36 -10.30
C ILE A 112 4.30 -6.14 -11.16
N PRO A 113 4.02 -4.93 -10.69
CA PRO A 113 4.55 -3.72 -11.27
C PRO A 113 6.05 -3.63 -10.98
N ASP A 114 6.86 -3.23 -11.95
CA ASP A 114 8.30 -3.19 -11.80
C ASP A 114 8.98 -2.01 -12.51
N GLY A 115 10.30 -1.91 -12.38
CA GLY A 115 11.11 -0.79 -12.83
C GLY A 115 11.31 0.27 -11.76
N PHE A 116 12.36 1.08 -11.88
CA PHE A 116 12.63 2.23 -11.03
C PHE A 116 13.66 3.18 -11.65
N LEU A 117 13.87 4.35 -11.01
CA LEU A 117 14.78 5.40 -11.46
C LEU A 117 16.28 5.08 -11.20
N VAL A 118 16.66 3.82 -11.19
CA VAL A 118 18.04 3.37 -10.99
C VAL A 118 18.61 2.93 -12.34
N PRO A 119 19.85 3.34 -12.72
CA PRO A 119 20.45 2.94 -13.98
C PRO A 119 20.39 1.43 -14.20
N PHE A 120 20.00 1.01 -15.41
CA PHE A 120 19.77 -0.39 -15.84
C PHE A 120 18.57 -1.08 -15.19
N LYS A 121 17.77 -0.38 -14.37
CA LYS A 121 16.54 -0.88 -13.74
C LYS A 121 15.30 -0.04 -14.16
N THR A 122 15.43 0.80 -15.18
CA THR A 122 14.41 1.81 -15.56
C THR A 122 13.26 1.24 -16.38
N LYS A 123 13.49 0.16 -17.14
CA LYS A 123 12.49 -0.45 -18.05
C LYS A 123 11.59 -1.39 -17.26
N GLY A 124 10.49 -0.85 -16.78
CA GLY A 124 9.48 -1.60 -16.05
C GLY A 124 8.22 -1.88 -16.87
N GLY A 125 7.29 -2.53 -16.22
CA GLY A 125 5.95 -2.85 -16.73
C GLY A 125 5.08 -3.47 -15.65
N ILE A 126 3.94 -4.00 -16.05
CA ILE A 126 3.06 -4.79 -15.17
C ILE A 126 3.07 -6.22 -15.68
N LYS A 127 3.54 -7.15 -14.87
CA LYS A 127 3.64 -8.57 -15.17
C LYS A 127 2.63 -9.37 -14.37
N LEU A 128 1.86 -10.20 -15.02
CA LEU A 128 0.91 -11.12 -14.39
C LEU A 128 1.49 -12.53 -14.35
N VAL A 129 1.39 -13.16 -13.17
CA VAL A 129 1.88 -14.53 -12.95
C VAL A 129 0.75 -15.40 -12.45
N ASN A 130 0.49 -16.52 -13.16
CA ASN A 130 -0.48 -17.52 -12.69
C ASN A 130 0.13 -18.32 -11.54
N ILE A 131 -0.58 -18.35 -10.41
CA ILE A 131 -0.16 -19.03 -9.18
C ILE A 131 -1.13 -20.15 -8.76
N SER A 132 -2.06 -20.57 -9.60
CA SER A 132 -3.09 -21.55 -9.25
C SER A 132 -2.55 -22.98 -9.04
N GLY A 133 -1.40 -23.30 -9.62
CA GLY A 133 -0.79 -24.61 -9.56
C GLY A 133 0.36 -24.74 -8.56
N SER A 134 0.97 -25.92 -8.52
CA SER A 134 2.21 -26.18 -7.78
C SER A 134 3.45 -25.61 -8.49
N ALA A 135 3.39 -25.47 -9.81
CA ALA A 135 4.35 -24.74 -10.63
C ALA A 135 3.73 -23.41 -11.05
N PHE A 136 4.53 -22.35 -11.01
CA PHE A 136 4.08 -21.01 -11.37
C PHE A 136 4.17 -20.80 -12.88
N GLY A 137 3.22 -20.02 -13.44
CA GLY A 137 3.25 -19.63 -14.84
C GLY A 137 4.41 -18.69 -15.15
N ALA A 138 4.81 -18.63 -16.42
CA ALA A 138 5.72 -17.58 -16.87
C ALA A 138 5.03 -16.21 -16.75
N PRO A 139 5.75 -15.14 -16.33
CA PRO A 139 5.19 -13.80 -16.30
C PRO A 139 4.72 -13.34 -17.69
N VAL A 140 3.55 -12.73 -17.77
CA VAL A 140 3.02 -12.11 -18.97
C VAL A 140 3.00 -10.61 -18.77
N LEU A 141 3.73 -9.87 -19.60
CA LEU A 141 3.74 -8.41 -19.59
C LEU A 141 2.46 -7.90 -20.24
N ILE A 142 1.60 -7.20 -19.48
CA ILE A 142 0.36 -6.63 -20.02
C ILE A 142 0.54 -5.21 -20.55
N THR A 143 1.53 -4.47 -20.07
CA THR A 143 1.87 -3.15 -20.59
C THR A 143 2.56 -3.25 -21.95
N GLU A 144 2.51 -2.17 -22.71
CA GLU A 144 3.24 -2.06 -23.97
C GLU A 144 4.77 -2.06 -23.78
N GLU A 145 5.50 -2.59 -24.75
CA GLU A 145 6.94 -2.38 -24.86
C GLU A 145 7.21 -1.01 -25.49
N SER A 146 7.08 0.06 -24.71
CA SER A 146 7.15 1.44 -25.22
C SER A 146 8.55 1.86 -25.69
N GLY A 147 9.59 1.11 -25.35
CA GLY A 147 10.98 1.52 -25.53
C GLY A 147 11.42 2.67 -24.62
N GLU A 148 10.52 3.22 -23.83
CA GLU A 148 10.76 4.29 -22.86
C GLU A 148 11.00 3.72 -21.47
N ASP A 149 11.67 4.50 -20.63
CA ASP A 149 12.10 4.06 -19.30
C ASP A 149 11.02 4.32 -18.23
N TRP A 150 9.81 3.80 -18.44
CA TRP A 150 8.74 3.86 -17.44
C TRP A 150 8.96 2.85 -16.33
N PHE A 151 8.62 3.25 -15.08
CA PHE A 151 8.45 2.35 -13.96
C PHE A 151 7.02 2.42 -13.43
N TYR A 152 6.57 1.34 -12.80
CA TYR A 152 5.23 1.16 -12.27
C TYR A 152 5.33 0.75 -10.80
N HIS A 153 4.43 1.24 -9.96
CA HIS A 153 4.54 1.01 -8.51
C HIS A 153 3.38 0.21 -7.92
N ARG A 154 2.15 0.50 -8.31
CA ARG A 154 0.92 -0.11 -7.81
C ARG A 154 -0.04 -0.43 -8.95
N VAL A 155 -0.87 -1.46 -8.76
CA VAL A 155 -2.00 -1.79 -9.64
C VAL A 155 -3.25 -1.97 -8.80
N GLN A 156 -4.37 -1.34 -9.23
CA GLN A 156 -5.72 -1.64 -8.73
C GLN A 156 -6.59 -2.14 -9.88
N TRP A 157 -7.50 -3.04 -9.55
CA TRP A 157 -8.38 -3.66 -10.54
C TRP A 157 -9.77 -3.05 -10.46
N VAL A 158 -10.18 -2.36 -11.51
CA VAL A 158 -11.41 -1.56 -11.59
C VAL A 158 -12.00 -1.69 -12.98
N ASP A 159 -13.32 -1.82 -13.09
CA ASP A 159 -14.05 -1.66 -14.34
C ASP A 159 -14.10 -0.14 -14.68
N MET A 160 -13.20 0.29 -15.59
CA MET A 160 -12.94 1.71 -15.86
C MET A 160 -13.88 2.29 -16.93
N ASP A 161 -14.39 1.46 -17.83
CA ASP A 161 -15.25 1.87 -18.94
C ASP A 161 -16.70 1.38 -18.84
N ASN A 162 -17.00 0.62 -17.77
CA ASN A 162 -18.30 0.02 -17.47
C ASN A 162 -18.72 -1.07 -18.49
N ASP A 163 -17.77 -1.84 -19.01
CA ASP A 163 -18.01 -2.97 -19.88
C ASP A 163 -18.26 -4.29 -19.11
N GLY A 164 -17.98 -4.29 -17.82
CA GLY A 164 -18.17 -5.40 -16.89
C GLY A 164 -16.90 -6.21 -16.60
N ASP A 165 -15.79 -5.92 -17.25
CA ASP A 165 -14.49 -6.51 -16.98
C ASP A 165 -13.63 -5.58 -16.12
N TYR A 166 -12.71 -6.14 -15.34
CA TYR A 166 -11.80 -5.34 -14.54
C TYR A 166 -10.51 -5.04 -15.29
N ASP A 167 -10.16 -3.78 -15.33
CA ASP A 167 -8.99 -3.20 -15.94
C ASP A 167 -7.88 -2.97 -14.92
N ALA A 168 -6.66 -2.75 -15.42
CA ALA A 168 -5.50 -2.47 -14.58
C ALA A 168 -5.26 -0.96 -14.46
N LEU A 169 -5.80 -0.33 -13.40
CA LEU A 169 -5.53 1.06 -13.06
C LEU A 169 -4.14 1.17 -12.41
N THR A 170 -3.32 2.14 -12.84
CA THR A 170 -1.96 2.33 -12.34
C THR A 170 -1.49 3.77 -12.49
N CYS A 171 -0.40 4.09 -11.78
CA CYS A 171 0.48 5.21 -12.14
C CYS A 171 1.78 4.68 -12.73
N ARG A 172 2.37 5.46 -13.63
CA ARG A 172 3.73 5.24 -14.11
C ARG A 172 4.53 6.52 -14.07
N ALA A 173 5.84 6.39 -13.88
CA ALA A 173 6.71 7.55 -13.93
C ALA A 173 8.04 7.22 -14.58
N ARG A 174 8.76 8.28 -14.99
CA ARG A 174 10.10 8.20 -15.59
C ARG A 174 10.90 9.45 -15.32
N LYS A 175 12.20 9.33 -15.48
CA LYS A 175 13.12 10.47 -15.51
C LYS A 175 13.87 10.45 -16.83
N PRO A 176 13.46 11.25 -17.82
CA PRO A 176 14.18 11.38 -19.07
C PRO A 176 15.64 11.84 -18.85
N LEU A 177 16.54 11.45 -19.74
CA LEU A 177 17.96 11.87 -19.66
C LEU A 177 18.09 13.40 -19.67
N PHE A 178 17.20 14.08 -20.39
CA PHE A 178 17.10 15.54 -20.42
C PHE A 178 15.65 15.93 -20.09
N GLY A 179 15.46 16.66 -19.00
CA GLY A 179 14.14 17.11 -18.56
C GLY A 179 13.88 16.86 -17.08
N SER A 180 12.66 17.17 -16.66
CA SER A 180 12.14 16.85 -15.34
C SER A 180 11.55 15.44 -15.29
N GLU A 181 11.30 14.95 -14.08
CA GLU A 181 10.52 13.75 -13.86
C GLU A 181 9.11 13.92 -14.45
N GLU A 182 8.59 12.86 -15.02
CA GLU A 182 7.26 12.79 -15.61
C GLU A 182 6.47 11.67 -14.91
N GLY A 183 5.19 11.93 -14.67
CA GLY A 183 4.26 10.94 -14.13
C GLY A 183 2.95 10.95 -14.91
N GLU A 184 2.28 9.80 -14.96
CA GLU A 184 0.98 9.62 -15.58
C GLU A 184 0.10 8.69 -14.74
N LEU A 185 -1.15 9.10 -14.53
CA LEU A 185 -2.25 8.24 -14.10
C LEU A 185 -2.90 7.66 -15.34
N LEU A 186 -2.99 6.34 -15.44
CA LEU A 186 -3.53 5.65 -16.59
C LEU A 186 -4.13 4.30 -16.19
N TRP A 187 -4.86 3.70 -17.11
CA TRP A 187 -5.32 2.34 -16.97
C TRP A 187 -5.09 1.56 -18.27
N TYR A 188 -4.98 0.25 -18.15
CA TYR A 188 -4.84 -0.67 -19.26
C TYR A 188 -6.12 -1.47 -19.41
N GLU A 189 -6.75 -1.35 -20.58
CA GLU A 189 -8.01 -2.02 -20.91
C GLU A 189 -7.81 -3.53 -21.03
N ASN A 190 -8.59 -4.28 -20.26
CA ASN A 190 -8.62 -5.72 -20.31
C ASN A 190 -9.28 -6.18 -21.63
N PRO A 191 -8.58 -6.93 -22.50
CA PRO A 191 -9.15 -7.33 -23.79
C PRO A 191 -10.23 -8.41 -23.67
N SER A 192 -10.83 -8.63 -22.48
CA SER A 192 -11.95 -9.57 -22.25
C SER A 192 -11.67 -11.00 -22.69
N THR A 193 -10.40 -11.42 -22.56
CA THR A 193 -9.98 -12.76 -22.97
C THR A 193 -9.88 -13.71 -21.79
N PRO A 194 -10.25 -15.01 -21.94
CA PRO A 194 -10.17 -15.97 -20.84
C PRO A 194 -8.75 -16.28 -20.38
N THR A 195 -7.74 -15.84 -21.14
CA THR A 195 -6.32 -16.02 -20.82
C THR A 195 -5.60 -14.69 -20.96
N VAL A 196 -4.67 -14.43 -20.04
CA VAL A 196 -3.83 -13.23 -20.09
C VAL A 196 -3.05 -13.18 -21.40
N ARG A 197 -3.12 -12.04 -22.08
CA ARG A 197 -2.36 -11.72 -23.27
C ARG A 197 -1.48 -10.50 -23.04
N PRO A 198 -0.32 -10.39 -23.71
CA PRO A 198 0.50 -9.20 -23.62
C PRO A 198 -0.12 -8.01 -24.38
N GLY A 199 0.33 -6.79 -24.02
CA GLY A 199 0.05 -5.57 -24.78
C GLY A 199 -1.38 -5.08 -24.70
N TRP A 200 -1.87 -4.81 -23.49
CA TRP A 200 -3.16 -4.18 -23.26
C TRP A 200 -3.15 -2.72 -23.72
N THR A 201 -4.31 -2.19 -24.10
CA THR A 201 -4.43 -0.81 -24.58
C THR A 201 -4.33 0.19 -23.41
N PRO A 202 -3.36 1.13 -23.42
CA PRO A 202 -3.27 2.16 -22.38
C PRO A 202 -4.23 3.33 -22.64
N HIS A 203 -4.87 3.81 -21.60
CA HIS A 203 -5.69 5.03 -21.60
C HIS A 203 -5.17 5.99 -20.53
N VAL A 204 -4.56 7.11 -20.96
CA VAL A 204 -4.02 8.12 -20.03
C VAL A 204 -5.14 9.00 -19.51
N ILE A 205 -5.30 9.05 -18.18
CA ILE A 205 -6.28 9.89 -17.49
C ILE A 205 -5.71 11.29 -17.25
N ALA A 206 -4.48 11.36 -16.73
CA ALA A 206 -3.86 12.62 -16.36
C ALA A 206 -2.32 12.52 -16.32
N LYS A 207 -1.66 13.67 -16.52
CA LYS A 207 -0.23 13.83 -16.26
C LYS A 207 -0.02 14.42 -14.87
N GLY A 208 1.06 14.00 -14.20
CA GLY A 208 1.45 14.47 -12.88
C GLY A 208 1.48 13.40 -11.80
N PRO A 209 0.43 12.56 -11.61
CA PRO A 209 0.50 11.43 -10.70
C PRO A 209 1.61 10.44 -11.06
N ASP A 210 2.28 9.87 -10.04
CA ASP A 210 3.54 9.17 -10.28
C ASP A 210 3.70 7.83 -9.55
N VAL A 211 3.29 7.71 -8.29
CA VAL A 211 3.59 6.52 -7.47
C VAL A 211 2.33 5.86 -6.95
N TYR A 212 1.71 6.46 -5.93
CA TYR A 212 0.57 5.86 -5.24
C TYR A 212 -0.73 6.59 -5.52
N PHE A 213 -1.80 5.82 -5.53
CA PHE A 213 -3.17 6.29 -5.72
C PHE A 213 -4.14 5.32 -5.05
N GLU A 214 -5.38 5.78 -4.86
CA GLU A 214 -6.48 4.98 -4.34
C GLU A 214 -7.75 5.31 -5.13
N TYR A 215 -8.31 4.30 -5.81
CA TYR A 215 -9.64 4.39 -6.42
C TYR A 215 -10.70 4.12 -5.37
N TYR A 216 -11.73 4.96 -5.35
CA TYR A 216 -12.85 4.78 -4.46
C TYR A 216 -14.17 5.23 -5.08
N ARG A 217 -15.30 4.72 -4.55
CA ARG A 217 -16.64 5.20 -4.91
C ARG A 217 -17.26 5.84 -3.69
N LEU A 218 -17.44 7.16 -3.74
CA LEU A 218 -17.94 7.97 -2.65
C LEU A 218 -19.40 8.36 -2.88
N ASN A 219 -20.19 8.33 -1.81
CA ASN A 219 -21.50 8.93 -1.78
C ASN A 219 -21.37 10.45 -1.75
N THR A 220 -22.02 11.14 -2.67
CA THR A 220 -22.13 12.60 -2.69
C THR A 220 -23.61 12.99 -2.66
N PRO A 221 -23.95 14.26 -2.37
CA PRO A 221 -25.34 14.73 -2.46
C PRO A 221 -26.01 14.49 -3.83
N ASN A 222 -25.19 14.29 -4.89
CA ASN A 222 -25.62 14.04 -6.26
C ASN A 222 -25.45 12.57 -6.70
N GLY A 223 -25.46 11.63 -5.74
CA GLY A 223 -25.29 10.20 -5.99
C GLY A 223 -23.83 9.73 -5.86
N ASN A 224 -23.62 8.44 -6.13
CA ASN A 224 -22.28 7.84 -6.06
C ASN A 224 -21.41 8.35 -7.19
N LYS A 225 -20.17 8.73 -6.84
CA LYS A 225 -19.14 9.14 -7.80
C LYS A 225 -17.89 8.31 -7.62
N SER A 226 -17.34 7.81 -8.73
CA SER A 226 -16.01 7.23 -8.74
C SER A 226 -14.95 8.32 -8.74
N CYS A 227 -13.92 8.12 -7.93
CA CYS A 227 -12.81 9.06 -7.83
C CYS A 227 -11.49 8.32 -7.61
N ILE A 228 -10.39 9.00 -7.94
CA ILE A 228 -9.03 8.50 -7.72
C ILE A 228 -8.27 9.58 -6.94
N PHE A 229 -7.89 9.26 -5.71
CA PHE A 229 -6.98 10.07 -4.93
C PHE A 229 -5.55 9.73 -5.33
N THR A 230 -4.69 10.73 -5.51
CA THR A 230 -3.30 10.53 -5.94
C THR A 230 -2.32 11.18 -5.00
N ALA A 231 -1.35 10.39 -4.54
CA ALA A 231 -0.16 10.87 -3.85
C ALA A 231 0.91 11.17 -4.92
N GLN A 232 1.25 12.44 -5.08
CA GLN A 232 2.17 12.88 -6.14
C GLN A 232 3.50 13.28 -5.53
N PHE A 233 4.51 12.45 -5.76
CA PHE A 233 5.84 12.65 -5.19
C PHE A 233 6.60 13.77 -5.90
N PHE A 234 6.63 13.75 -7.24
CA PHE A 234 7.40 14.71 -8.02
C PHE A 234 6.74 16.08 -8.05
N THR A 235 5.43 16.13 -8.26
CA THR A 235 4.68 17.39 -8.29
C THR A 235 4.29 17.90 -6.90
N LYS A 236 4.57 17.12 -5.84
CA LYS A 236 4.39 17.49 -4.42
C LYS A 236 2.95 17.89 -4.10
N SER A 237 1.99 17.09 -4.51
CA SER A 237 0.58 17.38 -4.27
C SER A 237 -0.24 16.14 -3.96
N LEU A 238 -1.24 16.31 -3.11
CA LEU A 238 -2.35 15.41 -2.92
C LEU A 238 -3.50 15.92 -3.79
N SER A 239 -4.03 15.08 -4.67
CA SER A 239 -5.08 15.48 -5.61
C SER A 239 -6.18 14.43 -5.69
N VAL A 240 -7.34 14.84 -6.23
CA VAL A 240 -8.43 13.93 -6.57
C VAL A 240 -8.86 14.15 -8.02
N TYR A 241 -9.10 13.04 -8.72
CA TYR A 241 -9.62 12.97 -10.09
C TYR A 241 -10.97 12.28 -10.07
N TRP A 242 -11.92 12.68 -10.93
CA TRP A 242 -13.22 12.04 -11.04
C TRP A 242 -13.83 12.27 -12.43
N THR A 243 -14.84 11.48 -12.78
CA THR A 243 -15.72 11.70 -13.91
C THR A 243 -17.15 11.87 -13.43
N GLU A 244 -17.97 12.63 -14.13
CA GLU A 244 -19.38 12.74 -13.79
C GLU A 244 -20.17 11.51 -14.27
N SER A 245 -19.77 10.92 -15.39
CA SER A 245 -20.39 9.72 -15.98
C SER A 245 -20.01 8.42 -15.27
N GLY A 246 -18.85 8.37 -14.61
CA GLY A 246 -18.25 7.14 -14.09
C GLY A 246 -17.50 6.31 -15.14
N ASN A 247 -17.47 6.76 -16.41
CA ASN A 247 -16.70 6.15 -17.48
C ASN A 247 -15.44 6.96 -17.74
N TRP A 248 -14.27 6.32 -17.73
CA TRP A 248 -12.96 6.96 -17.83
C TRP A 248 -12.36 6.94 -19.25
N LEU A 249 -13.08 6.41 -20.25
CA LEU A 249 -12.66 6.46 -21.66
C LEU A 249 -12.60 7.88 -22.20
N ASN A 250 -13.50 8.75 -21.73
CA ASN A 250 -13.56 10.13 -22.20
C ASN A 250 -12.70 11.03 -21.31
N SER A 251 -11.47 11.29 -21.73
CA SER A 251 -10.54 12.18 -21.00
C SER A 251 -11.08 13.61 -20.83
N ASP A 252 -11.97 14.10 -21.70
CA ASP A 252 -12.57 15.44 -21.60
C ASP A 252 -13.57 15.54 -20.45
N ASP A 253 -14.13 14.41 -19.99
CA ASP A 253 -15.01 14.36 -18.81
C ASP A 253 -14.24 14.29 -17.50
N VAL A 254 -12.95 14.02 -17.54
CA VAL A 254 -12.10 13.95 -16.34
C VAL A 254 -11.95 15.33 -15.72
N LYS A 255 -12.33 15.43 -14.46
CA LYS A 255 -12.16 16.61 -13.61
C LYS A 255 -11.13 16.31 -12.54
N SER A 256 -10.48 17.34 -12.03
CA SER A 256 -9.53 17.19 -10.94
C SER A 256 -9.46 18.43 -10.05
N ARG A 257 -8.98 18.24 -8.84
CA ARG A 257 -8.57 19.33 -7.95
C ARG A 257 -7.41 18.90 -7.06
N ILE A 258 -6.59 19.87 -6.71
CA ILE A 258 -5.58 19.73 -5.68
C ILE A 258 -6.27 19.83 -4.32
N ILE A 259 -6.02 18.86 -3.44
CA ILE A 259 -6.45 18.85 -2.05
C ILE A 259 -5.44 19.62 -1.19
N ASP A 260 -4.15 19.29 -1.35
CA ASP A 260 -3.06 19.94 -0.62
C ASP A 260 -1.76 19.87 -1.44
N ASN A 261 -1.03 20.99 -1.52
CA ASN A 261 0.30 21.08 -2.15
C ASN A 261 1.33 21.75 -1.22
N THR A 262 1.06 21.77 0.09
CA THR A 262 1.89 22.43 1.10
C THR A 262 2.74 21.49 1.93
N THR A 263 2.54 20.16 1.79
CA THR A 263 3.17 19.13 2.63
C THR A 263 4.47 18.55 2.07
N GLY A 264 4.88 18.96 0.88
CA GLY A 264 6.04 18.40 0.18
C GLY A 264 5.69 17.15 -0.62
N ALA A 265 6.66 16.26 -0.84
CA ALA A 265 6.47 15.06 -1.62
C ALA A 265 5.47 14.11 -0.93
N VAL A 266 4.31 13.93 -1.53
CA VAL A 266 3.28 12.99 -1.04
C VAL A 266 3.63 11.60 -1.53
N PHE A 267 3.72 10.62 -0.62
CA PHE A 267 4.19 9.28 -0.95
C PHE A 267 3.07 8.27 -1.07
N ASP A 268 2.19 8.17 -0.07
CA ASP A 268 1.09 7.21 -0.08
C ASP A 268 -0.23 7.87 0.31
N VAL A 269 -1.33 7.34 -0.23
CA VAL A 269 -2.69 7.73 0.09
C VAL A 269 -3.58 6.49 0.12
N THR A 270 -4.38 6.35 1.18
CA THR A 270 -5.42 5.32 1.31
C THR A 270 -6.69 5.90 1.91
N VAL A 271 -7.84 5.30 1.56
CA VAL A 271 -9.16 5.71 2.08
C VAL A 271 -9.52 4.81 3.26
N ASN A 272 -9.79 5.39 4.42
CA ASN A 272 -10.08 4.68 5.65
C ASN A 272 -11.10 5.45 6.50
N ASP A 273 -11.92 4.73 7.27
CA ASP A 273 -12.66 5.33 8.39
C ASP A 273 -11.72 5.42 9.60
N ILE A 274 -10.95 6.52 9.67
CA ILE A 274 -9.98 6.77 10.76
C ILE A 274 -10.72 7.16 12.03
N GLY A 275 -11.77 7.94 11.88
CA GLY A 275 -12.63 8.41 12.97
C GLY A 275 -13.36 7.29 13.71
N ASN A 276 -13.56 6.14 13.06
CA ASN A 276 -14.45 5.06 13.48
C ASN A 276 -15.88 5.57 13.75
N ASP A 277 -16.34 6.47 12.89
CA ASP A 277 -17.65 7.12 12.98
C ASP A 277 -18.51 6.88 11.73
N GLY A 278 -18.00 6.07 10.79
CA GLY A 278 -18.65 5.76 9.52
C GLY A 278 -18.35 6.78 8.41
N SER A 279 -17.64 7.87 8.73
CA SER A 279 -17.14 8.82 7.74
C SER A 279 -15.78 8.35 7.21
N LEU A 280 -15.51 8.62 5.95
CA LEU A 280 -14.24 8.24 5.33
C LEU A 280 -13.24 9.38 5.37
N ASP A 281 -11.99 9.02 5.59
CA ASP A 281 -10.85 9.91 5.65
C ASP A 281 -9.76 9.42 4.69
N LEU A 282 -8.84 10.31 4.30
CA LEU A 282 -7.59 9.94 3.67
C LEU A 282 -6.50 9.79 4.73
N LEU A 283 -5.80 8.67 4.72
CA LEU A 283 -4.53 8.48 5.39
C LEU A 283 -3.42 8.75 4.39
N VAL A 284 -2.52 9.68 4.72
CA VAL A 284 -1.50 10.16 3.79
C VAL A 284 -0.14 10.17 4.46
N THR A 285 0.90 9.76 3.73
CA THR A 285 2.29 9.93 4.17
C THR A 285 3.05 10.86 3.23
N THR A 286 4.01 11.60 3.79
CA THR A 286 4.92 12.46 3.02
C THR A 286 6.34 11.95 3.20
N ASN A 287 6.93 11.40 2.13
CA ASN A 287 8.30 10.91 2.16
C ASN A 287 9.27 12.08 1.93
N ASN A 288 10.02 12.43 2.97
CA ASN A 288 10.81 13.65 2.98
C ASN A 288 12.17 13.40 3.65
N ALA A 289 13.23 13.95 3.07
CA ALA A 289 14.59 13.84 3.62
C ALA A 289 14.82 14.66 4.90
N ALA A 290 13.96 15.63 5.20
CA ALA A 290 14.14 16.54 6.33
C ALA A 290 13.13 16.31 7.47
N ASN A 291 11.84 16.15 7.15
CA ASN A 291 10.77 16.07 8.12
C ASN A 291 9.52 15.44 7.50
N GLY A 292 9.53 14.13 7.33
CA GLY A 292 8.36 13.40 6.84
C GLY A 292 7.25 13.31 7.88
N SER A 293 6.03 13.06 7.43
CA SER A 293 4.83 13.11 8.26
C SER A 293 3.81 12.05 7.88
N VAL A 294 2.95 11.72 8.84
CA VAL A 294 1.70 10.97 8.65
C VAL A 294 0.55 11.95 8.92
N LEU A 295 -0.35 12.05 7.96
CA LEU A 295 -1.46 13.00 7.94
C LEU A 295 -2.79 12.28 7.76
N ALA A 296 -3.86 12.86 8.27
CA ALA A 296 -5.22 12.49 7.90
C ALA A 296 -5.95 13.70 7.30
N TYR A 297 -6.89 13.42 6.38
CA TYR A 297 -7.77 14.44 5.83
C TYR A 297 -9.20 13.91 5.88
N GLU A 298 -10.09 14.64 6.53
CA GLU A 298 -11.52 14.32 6.52
C GLU A 298 -12.07 14.52 5.10
N ILE A 299 -12.72 13.49 4.54
CA ILE A 299 -13.36 13.59 3.22
C ILE A 299 -14.70 14.31 3.38
N PRO A 300 -14.90 15.47 2.74
CA PRO A 300 -16.16 16.21 2.86
C PRO A 300 -17.32 15.45 2.17
N PRO A 301 -18.57 15.72 2.53
CA PRO A 301 -19.73 15.11 1.88
C PRO A 301 -19.76 15.26 0.35
N ASP A 302 -19.21 16.33 -0.18
CA ASP A 302 -18.89 16.47 -1.61
C ASP A 302 -17.40 16.74 -1.78
N PHE A 303 -16.63 15.71 -2.09
CA PHE A 303 -15.19 15.78 -2.27
C PHE A 303 -14.77 16.69 -3.44
N ARG A 304 -15.68 17.01 -4.35
CA ARG A 304 -15.43 17.83 -5.53
C ARG A 304 -15.31 19.32 -5.17
N THR A 305 -15.99 19.76 -4.10
CA THR A 305 -16.10 21.18 -3.72
C THR A 305 -15.79 21.49 -2.27
N GLY A 306 -16.03 20.52 -1.35
CA GLY A 306 -15.84 20.70 0.09
C GLY A 306 -14.37 20.83 0.51
N ALA A 307 -14.12 21.43 1.66
CA ALA A 307 -12.78 21.47 2.25
C ALA A 307 -12.42 20.11 2.84
N PHE A 308 -11.15 19.74 2.80
CA PHE A 308 -10.58 18.58 3.45
C PHE A 308 -9.83 19.03 4.71
N PRO A 309 -10.43 18.98 5.92
CA PRO A 309 -9.73 19.29 7.16
C PRO A 309 -8.52 18.37 7.33
N ARG A 310 -7.34 18.98 7.58
CA ARG A 310 -6.07 18.27 7.71
C ARG A 310 -5.67 18.11 9.16
N HIS A 311 -5.26 16.90 9.54
CA HIS A 311 -4.76 16.56 10.87
C HIS A 311 -3.35 15.98 10.77
N LEU A 312 -2.44 16.47 11.61
CA LEU A 312 -1.09 15.93 11.75
C LEU A 312 -1.11 14.81 12.79
N LEU A 313 -0.90 13.56 12.35
CA LEU A 313 -0.89 12.42 13.24
C LEU A 313 0.52 12.15 13.80
N ALA A 314 1.55 12.27 12.96
CA ALA A 314 2.95 12.16 13.36
C ALA A 314 3.86 12.93 12.41
N SER A 315 5.02 13.36 12.89
CA SER A 315 6.05 14.03 12.10
C SER A 315 7.44 13.78 12.67
N GLY A 316 8.47 14.27 11.97
CA GLY A 316 9.84 14.15 12.43
C GLY A 316 10.58 12.94 11.88
N PHE A 317 9.97 12.18 10.95
CA PHE A 317 10.65 11.10 10.27
C PHE A 317 11.80 11.63 9.43
N LYS A 318 12.98 10.98 9.53
CA LYS A 318 14.19 11.38 8.83
C LYS A 318 15.01 10.17 8.46
N PRO A 319 15.52 10.09 7.22
CA PRO A 319 16.52 9.10 6.85
C PRO A 319 17.74 9.16 7.79
N ARG A 320 18.24 8.01 8.21
CA ARG A 320 19.46 7.95 9.04
C ARG A 320 20.74 8.16 8.25
N THR A 321 20.67 7.95 6.94
CA THR A 321 21.78 8.20 6.01
C THR A 321 21.33 9.21 4.97
N GLN A 322 22.22 10.12 4.61
CA GLN A 322 21.98 11.06 3.52
C GLN A 322 22.29 10.39 2.17
N GLY A 323 21.56 10.77 1.14
CA GLY A 323 21.78 10.25 -0.21
C GLY A 323 20.63 10.57 -1.15
N MET A 324 20.88 10.38 -2.45
CA MET A 324 19.84 10.52 -3.47
C MET A 324 18.77 9.42 -3.26
N GLY A 325 17.51 9.78 -3.36
CA GLY A 325 16.38 8.85 -3.19
C GLY A 325 16.12 8.43 -1.74
N LYS A 326 16.79 9.02 -0.75
CA LYS A 326 16.54 8.74 0.66
C LYS A 326 15.42 9.61 1.21
N GLY A 327 14.44 8.97 1.83
CA GLY A 327 13.27 9.62 2.42
C GLY A 327 12.66 8.81 3.57
N ALA A 328 11.74 9.43 4.28
CA ALA A 328 10.98 8.83 5.39
C ALA A 328 9.72 9.67 5.66
N PRO A 329 8.62 9.08 6.19
CA PRO A 329 8.38 7.65 6.30
C PRO A 329 7.98 7.02 4.96
N GLY A 330 7.82 5.69 4.94
CA GLY A 330 7.10 4.96 3.91
C GLY A 330 5.58 5.04 4.13
N SER A 331 4.88 3.93 3.85
CA SER A 331 3.41 3.86 4.00
C SER A 331 2.97 3.65 5.44
N ALA A 332 1.71 4.00 5.72
CA ALA A 332 1.03 3.74 6.97
C ALA A 332 -0.16 2.78 6.75
N TYR A 333 -0.34 1.82 7.64
CA TYR A 333 -1.29 0.71 7.50
C TYR A 333 -2.29 0.73 8.66
N PRO A 334 -3.61 0.80 8.39
CA PRO A 334 -4.62 0.83 9.43
C PRO A 334 -4.70 -0.52 10.15
N ILE A 335 -4.78 -0.47 11.46
CA ILE A 335 -5.11 -1.62 12.30
C ILE A 335 -6.63 -1.82 12.27
N LYS A 336 -7.09 -3.02 11.87
CA LYS A 336 -8.52 -3.34 11.69
C LYS A 336 -9.32 -3.31 12.99
N TYR A 337 -8.69 -3.75 14.09
CA TYR A 337 -9.36 -3.80 15.39
C TYR A 337 -9.22 -2.48 16.12
N ILE A 338 -10.36 -1.93 16.55
CA ILE A 338 -10.43 -0.66 17.26
C ILE A 338 -11.19 -0.89 18.54
N VAL A 339 -10.66 -0.34 19.63
CA VAL A 339 -11.40 -0.27 20.90
C VAL A 339 -12.03 1.13 20.97
N PRO A 340 -13.34 1.25 20.72
CA PRO A 340 -14.00 2.55 20.91
C PRO A 340 -13.74 3.08 22.32
N PRO A 341 -13.60 4.39 22.52
CA PRO A 341 -14.02 5.48 21.63
C PRO A 341 -12.88 6.09 20.80
N TYR A 342 -11.72 5.45 20.75
CA TYR A 342 -10.54 6.02 20.11
C TYR A 342 -10.61 5.89 18.58
N LYS A 343 -9.85 6.77 17.91
CA LYS A 343 -9.63 6.69 16.46
C LYS A 343 -8.72 5.51 16.12
N ARG A 344 -8.72 5.11 14.84
CA ARG A 344 -7.98 3.96 14.33
C ARG A 344 -6.48 4.10 14.58
N PRO A 345 -5.82 3.07 15.11
CA PRO A 345 -4.36 3.00 15.19
C PRO A 345 -3.76 2.55 13.86
N PHE A 346 -2.43 2.77 13.69
CA PHE A 346 -1.69 2.44 12.48
C PHE A 346 -0.35 1.78 12.80
N ILE A 347 0.12 0.95 11.87
CA ILE A 347 1.52 0.56 11.75
C ILE A 347 2.14 1.46 10.69
N VAL A 348 3.33 2.01 10.96
CA VAL A 348 4.03 2.93 10.04
C VAL A 348 5.40 2.34 9.70
N SER A 349 5.67 2.20 8.40
CA SER A 349 7.02 1.96 7.92
C SER A 349 7.83 3.25 8.01
N GLY A 350 8.97 3.21 8.65
CA GLY A 350 9.88 4.36 8.72
C GLY A 350 10.72 4.55 7.46
N ASP A 351 10.70 3.59 6.53
CA ASP A 351 11.53 3.57 5.33
C ASP A 351 13.01 3.76 5.69
N ASP A 352 13.69 4.76 5.18
CA ASP A 352 15.12 5.05 5.46
C ASP A 352 15.38 5.63 6.86
N ASP A 353 14.37 5.89 7.68
CA ASP A 353 14.53 6.06 9.13
C ASP A 353 14.97 4.75 9.83
N GLY A 354 14.78 3.61 9.16
CA GLY A 354 15.23 2.31 9.68
C GLY A 354 14.42 1.81 10.86
N ARG A 355 13.19 2.25 11.05
CA ARG A 355 12.29 1.80 12.11
C ARG A 355 10.94 1.39 11.59
N ALA A 356 10.23 0.55 12.35
CA ALA A 356 8.80 0.37 12.24
C ALA A 356 8.13 0.86 13.52
N TYR A 357 6.97 1.48 13.37
CA TYR A 357 6.27 2.16 14.45
C TYR A 357 4.84 1.69 14.59
N VAL A 358 4.34 1.76 15.83
CA VAL A 358 2.90 1.81 16.10
C VAL A 358 2.51 3.26 16.39
N LEU A 359 1.44 3.71 15.78
CA LEU A 359 0.85 5.04 15.94
C LEU A 359 -0.51 4.86 16.57
N LEU A 360 -0.63 5.23 17.86
CA LEU A 360 -1.82 5.00 18.68
C LEU A 360 -2.53 6.32 19.00
N CYS A 361 -3.83 6.35 18.78
CA CYS A 361 -4.67 7.45 19.25
C CYS A 361 -4.74 7.46 20.78
N THR A 362 -4.47 8.61 21.40
CA THR A 362 -4.39 8.75 22.88
C THR A 362 -5.52 9.58 23.45
N SER A 363 -6.39 10.13 22.63
CA SER A 363 -7.51 10.98 23.02
C SER A 363 -8.68 10.86 22.04
N TYR A 364 -9.77 11.56 22.30
CA TYR A 364 -10.95 11.61 21.42
C TYR A 364 -10.76 12.50 20.17
N ASP A 365 -9.69 13.27 20.15
CA ASP A 365 -9.29 14.12 19.02
C ASP A 365 -8.25 13.42 18.12
N TRP A 366 -7.56 14.18 17.28
CA TRP A 366 -6.54 13.68 16.37
C TRP A 366 -5.13 13.61 17.00
N THR A 367 -5.04 13.40 18.33
CA THR A 367 -3.76 13.29 19.04
C THR A 367 -3.28 11.85 19.07
N TYR A 368 -2.12 11.62 18.49
CA TYR A 368 -1.50 10.31 18.38
C TYR A 368 -0.14 10.28 19.06
N ASN A 369 0.23 9.10 19.55
CA ASN A 369 1.56 8.80 20.08
C ASN A 369 2.27 7.80 19.14
N LEU A 370 3.47 8.16 18.71
CA LEU A 370 4.32 7.35 17.84
C LEU A 370 5.34 6.59 18.67
N SER A 371 5.35 5.26 18.61
CA SER A 371 6.28 4.41 19.36
C SER A 371 6.97 3.40 18.43
N PRO A 372 8.32 3.32 18.40
CA PRO A 372 9.01 2.32 17.60
C PRO A 372 8.91 0.94 18.26
N PHE A 373 8.72 -0.10 17.45
CA PHE A 373 8.79 -1.50 17.90
C PHE A 373 9.88 -2.32 17.18
N LEU A 374 10.42 -1.81 16.07
CA LEU A 374 11.58 -2.35 15.37
C LEU A 374 12.57 -1.23 15.06
N ASP A 375 13.87 -1.52 15.19
CA ASP A 375 14.97 -0.67 14.75
C ASP A 375 16.01 -1.54 14.01
N VAL A 376 16.24 -1.26 12.73
CA VAL A 376 17.19 -1.98 11.87
C VAL A 376 18.50 -1.18 11.65
N GLY A 377 18.72 -0.14 12.43
CA GLY A 377 19.88 0.73 12.31
C GLY A 377 19.81 1.64 11.08
N GLN A 378 20.87 1.70 10.31
CA GLN A 378 20.96 2.51 9.08
C GLN A 378 20.30 1.83 7.86
N GLY A 379 19.57 0.73 8.08
CA GLY A 379 18.85 0.02 7.03
C GLY A 379 17.52 0.66 6.68
N THR A 380 16.90 0.12 5.64
CA THR A 380 15.56 0.51 5.18
C THR A 380 14.52 -0.51 5.65
N VAL A 381 13.40 -0.03 6.17
CA VAL A 381 12.20 -0.82 6.44
C VAL A 381 11.27 -0.67 5.24
N GLY A 382 10.99 -1.75 4.54
CA GLY A 382 10.16 -1.72 3.34
C GLY A 382 8.66 -1.66 3.65
N GLN A 383 7.84 -2.00 2.64
CA GLN A 383 6.39 -2.02 2.77
C GLN A 383 5.94 -3.15 3.70
N ILE A 384 5.25 -2.77 4.76
CA ILE A 384 4.75 -3.68 5.80
C ILE A 384 3.39 -4.26 5.38
N THR A 385 3.12 -5.49 5.82
CA THR A 385 1.79 -6.10 5.73
C THR A 385 1.24 -6.36 7.12
N VAL A 386 -0.04 -6.05 7.31
CA VAL A 386 -0.77 -6.25 8.58
C VAL A 386 -2.04 -7.05 8.29
N GLU A 387 -2.11 -8.30 8.76
CA GLU A 387 -3.27 -9.18 8.57
C GLU A 387 -3.31 -10.26 9.66
N ASP A 388 -4.48 -10.73 10.05
CA ASP A 388 -4.66 -11.93 10.87
C ASP A 388 -4.65 -13.15 9.93
N VAL A 389 -3.47 -13.74 9.72
CA VAL A 389 -3.26 -14.80 8.71
C VAL A 389 -3.57 -16.22 9.20
N ASN A 390 -3.79 -16.37 10.51
CA ASN A 390 -4.12 -17.67 11.14
C ASN A 390 -5.49 -17.63 11.85
N GLU A 391 -6.22 -16.51 11.73
CA GLU A 391 -7.56 -16.29 12.27
C GLU A 391 -7.64 -16.50 13.80
N ASP A 392 -6.55 -16.09 14.52
CA ASP A 392 -6.46 -16.18 16.00
C ASP A 392 -6.84 -14.85 16.70
N TYR A 393 -7.37 -13.88 15.94
CA TYR A 393 -7.77 -12.53 16.39
C TYR A 393 -6.61 -11.64 16.84
N LYS A 394 -5.36 -12.01 16.55
CA LYS A 394 -4.20 -11.13 16.63
C LYS A 394 -3.77 -10.75 15.21
N LEU A 395 -3.23 -9.57 15.08
CA LEU A 395 -2.69 -9.14 13.80
C LEU A 395 -1.25 -9.60 13.67
N ASP A 396 -0.96 -10.28 12.57
CA ASP A 396 0.40 -10.63 12.18
C ASP A 396 0.96 -9.51 11.30
N ILE A 397 2.16 -9.05 11.65
CA ILE A 397 2.81 -7.92 11.00
C ILE A 397 4.11 -8.41 10.37
N PHE A 398 4.19 -8.38 9.05
CA PHE A 398 5.36 -8.77 8.27
C PHE A 398 6.16 -7.53 7.90
N VAL A 399 7.37 -7.39 8.44
CA VAL A 399 8.21 -6.22 8.29
C VAL A 399 9.48 -6.57 7.54
N PRO A 400 9.61 -6.20 6.25
CA PRO A 400 10.83 -6.42 5.50
C PRO A 400 11.92 -5.47 5.96
N ALA A 401 13.07 -6.05 6.37
CA ALA A 401 14.28 -5.34 6.77
C ALA A 401 15.32 -5.50 5.65
N TYR A 402 15.28 -4.62 4.67
CA TYR A 402 15.99 -4.73 3.40
C TYR A 402 17.46 -5.06 3.56
N ASN A 403 18.21 -4.24 4.32
CA ASN A 403 19.65 -4.40 4.49
C ASN A 403 20.05 -5.57 5.41
N GLN A 404 19.10 -6.04 6.25
CA GLN A 404 19.34 -7.22 7.08
C GLN A 404 19.10 -8.53 6.31
N GLY A 405 18.42 -8.48 5.15
CA GLY A 405 18.04 -9.66 4.39
C GLY A 405 17.04 -10.55 5.14
N LEU A 406 16.15 -9.94 5.90
CA LEU A 406 15.17 -10.61 6.74
C LEU A 406 13.78 -10.01 6.56
N VAL A 407 12.76 -10.84 6.74
CA VAL A 407 11.41 -10.41 7.08
C VAL A 407 11.17 -10.74 8.55
N HIS A 408 10.97 -9.71 9.38
CA HIS A 408 10.60 -9.86 10.77
C HIS A 408 9.08 -10.02 10.88
N VAL A 409 8.65 -10.89 11.79
CA VAL A 409 7.22 -11.13 12.06
C VAL A 409 6.92 -10.77 13.50
N TYR A 410 5.88 -9.97 13.66
CA TYR A 410 5.35 -9.53 14.95
C TYR A 410 3.89 -9.90 15.06
N GLN A 411 3.42 -10.09 16.27
CA GLN A 411 1.99 -10.17 16.59
C GLN A 411 1.57 -8.95 17.40
N TYR A 412 0.42 -8.43 17.07
CA TYR A 412 -0.22 -7.34 17.79
C TYR A 412 -1.59 -7.78 18.28
N ASN A 413 -1.77 -7.71 19.59
CA ASN A 413 -3.04 -7.95 20.25
C ASN A 413 -3.59 -6.59 20.67
N PRO A 414 -4.57 -6.03 19.96
CA PRO A 414 -5.12 -4.69 20.20
C PRO A 414 -5.93 -4.58 21.49
#